data_e7396fd4c34fa9bcbae6b2ba2e706568
#
_entry.id   e7396fd4c34fa9bcbae6b2ba2e706568
#
_cell.length_a   1.000
_cell.length_b   1.000
_cell.length_c   1.000
_cell.angle_alpha   90.00
_cell.angle_beta   90.00
_cell.angle_gamma   90.00
#
_symmetry.space_group_name_H-M   'P 1'
#
loop_
_entity.id
_entity.type
_entity.pdbx_description
1 polymer ?
#
loop_
_entity_poly.entity_id
_entity_poly.type
_entity_poly.pdbx_seq_one_letter_code
_entity_poly.pdbx_strand_id
1 'polypeptide(L)'
;MKRTSGTYKSLTYCIPTARMLSVNLAVKMTDLNLISESVLSCKKCTLGYERTNAVPGNGNPSSTILFIGEAPGRYEDEQGLPFVGRAGRLLDSLLESINLNRSEVFITNMLKCRPPKNRDPLPDELKACGPYLDKQIEIINPKIIVTLGRFSFAWFFPEIPIGEARGNPINLENGTTIFPMYHPAAALRNGKIRGRTEQDFLKLQKILNDPINKASGYSKNPEETQIRMF
;
A
#
# COMPACT_ATOMS: atom_id res chain seq x y z
N MET A 1 -32.66 -59.13 16.27
CA MET A 1 -31.55 -58.36 15.69
C MET A 1 -31.81 -56.87 15.96
N LYS A 2 -31.13 -56.30 16.95
CA LYS A 2 -31.19 -54.88 17.26
C LYS A 2 -29.98 -54.16 16.68
N ARG A 3 -30.19 -53.21 15.76
CA ARG A 3 -29.12 -52.33 15.24
C ARG A 3 -28.91 -51.19 16.21
N THR A 4 -27.70 -51.08 16.74
CA THR A 4 -27.23 -49.98 17.55
C THR A 4 -26.67 -48.88 16.62
N SER A 5 -27.32 -47.72 16.59
CA SER A 5 -26.87 -46.54 15.89
C SER A 5 -25.78 -45.84 16.74
N GLY A 6 -24.54 -45.92 16.29
CA GLY A 6 -23.44 -45.15 16.87
C GLY A 6 -23.46 -43.70 16.39
N THR A 7 -23.70 -42.79 17.33
CA THR A 7 -23.60 -41.35 17.12
C THR A 7 -22.13 -40.93 17.14
N TYR A 8 -21.58 -40.54 15.98
CA TYR A 8 -20.28 -39.87 15.92
C TYR A 8 -20.41 -38.43 16.45
N LYS A 9 -19.80 -38.18 17.61
CA LYS A 9 -19.60 -36.81 18.12
C LYS A 9 -18.50 -36.16 17.26
N SER A 10 -18.87 -35.18 16.46
CA SER A 10 -17.91 -34.29 15.78
C SER A 10 -17.21 -33.42 16.83
N LEU A 11 -15.96 -33.70 17.08
CA LEU A 11 -15.07 -32.80 17.84
C LEU A 11 -14.73 -31.58 16.98
N THR A 12 -15.50 -30.52 17.14
CA THR A 12 -15.16 -29.21 16.61
C THR A 12 -14.04 -28.63 17.46
N TYR A 13 -12.82 -28.73 16.95
CA TYR A 13 -11.68 -28.03 17.56
C TYR A 13 -11.86 -26.52 17.27
N CYS A 14 -12.33 -25.79 18.26
CA CYS A 14 -12.36 -24.33 18.23
C CYS A 14 -10.92 -23.84 18.51
N ILE A 15 -10.17 -23.52 17.44
CA ILE A 15 -8.84 -22.91 17.58
C ILE A 15 -9.08 -21.45 18.04
N PRO A 16 -8.44 -21.00 19.12
CA PRO A 16 -8.63 -19.62 19.59
C PRO A 16 -8.22 -18.62 18.50
N THR A 17 -9.08 -17.68 18.14
CA THR A 17 -8.87 -16.66 17.12
C THR A 17 -7.53 -15.89 17.27
N ALA A 18 -7.06 -15.66 18.49
CA ALA A 18 -5.77 -15.02 18.78
C ALA A 18 -4.56 -15.81 18.24
N ARG A 19 -4.59 -17.13 18.24
CA ARG A 19 -3.49 -17.97 17.75
C ARG A 19 -3.44 -18.01 16.22
N MET A 20 -4.58 -17.96 15.54
CA MET A 20 -4.63 -17.86 14.08
C MET A 20 -4.13 -16.50 13.58
N LEU A 21 -4.46 -15.41 14.31
CA LEU A 21 -3.99 -14.06 13.99
C LEU A 21 -2.47 -13.94 14.13
N SER A 22 -1.88 -14.53 15.19
CA SER A 22 -0.42 -14.50 15.41
C SER A 22 0.34 -15.29 14.35
N VAL A 23 -0.15 -16.45 13.92
CA VAL A 23 0.45 -17.27 12.86
C VAL A 23 0.40 -16.55 11.53
N ASN A 24 -0.73 -15.93 11.18
CA ASN A 24 -0.87 -15.19 9.93
C ASN A 24 0.07 -13.97 9.89
N LEU A 25 0.22 -13.25 10.99
CA LEU A 25 1.17 -12.13 11.08
C LEU A 25 2.63 -12.60 10.91
N ALA A 26 3.02 -13.70 11.55
CA ALA A 26 4.37 -14.25 11.42
C ALA A 26 4.68 -14.67 9.97
N VAL A 27 3.74 -15.29 9.27
CA VAL A 27 3.88 -15.65 7.86
C VAL A 27 4.03 -14.40 6.99
N LYS A 28 3.17 -13.40 7.14
CA LYS A 28 3.28 -12.13 6.39
C LYS A 28 4.61 -11.42 6.63
N MET A 29 5.10 -11.41 7.87
CA MET A 29 6.42 -10.83 8.17
C MET A 29 7.55 -11.59 7.47
N THR A 30 7.52 -12.92 7.48
CA THR A 30 8.52 -13.75 6.79
C THR A 30 8.50 -13.48 5.29
N ASP A 31 7.33 -13.46 4.67
CA ASP A 31 7.18 -13.23 3.22
C ASP A 31 7.63 -11.83 2.81
N LEU A 32 7.29 -10.78 3.59
CA LEU A 32 7.76 -9.42 3.35
C LEU A 32 9.27 -9.28 3.55
N ASN A 33 9.87 -10.03 4.50
CA ASN A 33 11.32 -10.06 4.67
C ASN A 33 12.01 -10.67 3.45
N LEU A 34 11.49 -11.77 2.90
CA LEU A 34 12.01 -12.37 1.66
C LEU A 34 11.95 -11.40 0.47
N ILE A 35 10.86 -10.62 0.35
CA ILE A 35 10.78 -9.56 -0.65
C ILE A 35 11.83 -8.49 -0.38
N SER A 36 11.99 -8.07 0.87
CA SER A 36 12.98 -7.05 1.25
C SER A 36 14.40 -7.49 0.89
N GLU A 37 14.79 -8.72 1.20
CA GLU A 37 16.08 -9.29 0.82
C GLU A 37 16.28 -9.31 -0.69
N SER A 38 15.23 -9.71 -1.43
CA SER A 38 15.25 -9.70 -2.89
C SER A 38 15.39 -8.28 -3.47
N VAL A 39 14.80 -7.29 -2.83
CA VAL A 39 14.93 -5.87 -3.20
C VAL A 39 16.32 -5.33 -2.87
N LEU A 40 16.87 -5.67 -1.70
CA LEU A 40 18.19 -5.24 -1.26
C LEU A 40 19.28 -5.73 -2.21
N SER A 41 19.18 -6.95 -2.73
CA SER A 41 20.13 -7.54 -3.67
C SER A 41 19.81 -7.27 -5.15
N CYS A 42 18.67 -6.61 -5.46
CA CYS A 42 18.16 -6.46 -6.83
C CYS A 42 19.09 -5.63 -7.73
N LYS A 43 19.32 -6.15 -8.96
CA LYS A 43 20.08 -5.50 -10.05
C LYS A 43 19.34 -5.56 -11.40
N LYS A 44 17.98 -5.60 -11.37
CA LYS A 44 17.15 -5.76 -12.58
C LYS A 44 17.10 -4.53 -13.49
N CYS A 45 17.53 -3.35 -13.00
CA CYS A 45 17.64 -2.11 -13.76
C CYS A 45 18.87 -1.31 -13.31
N THR A 46 19.21 -0.25 -14.02
CA THR A 46 20.39 0.60 -13.74
C THR A 46 20.38 1.19 -12.34
N LEU A 47 19.20 1.54 -11.82
CA LEU A 47 19.07 2.10 -10.47
C LEU A 47 19.60 1.18 -9.38
N GLY A 48 19.56 -0.13 -9.58
CA GLY A 48 20.10 -1.10 -8.64
C GLY A 48 21.61 -1.03 -8.47
N TYR A 49 22.32 -0.43 -9.42
CA TYR A 49 23.79 -0.23 -9.37
C TYR A 49 24.19 1.15 -8.86
N GLU A 50 23.30 2.13 -8.96
CA GLU A 50 23.58 3.54 -8.66
C GLU A 50 23.11 3.98 -7.26
N ARG A 51 22.17 3.24 -6.66
CA ARG A 51 21.61 3.54 -5.33
C ARG A 51 22.64 3.37 -4.21
N THR A 52 22.48 4.13 -3.11
CA THR A 52 23.19 3.87 -1.85
C THR A 52 22.51 2.70 -1.12
N ASN A 53 21.21 2.81 -0.88
CA ASN A 53 20.40 1.75 -0.29
C ASN A 53 19.12 1.52 -1.11
N ALA A 54 18.66 0.27 -1.14
CA ALA A 54 17.30 0.00 -1.57
C ALA A 54 16.31 0.34 -0.46
N VAL A 55 15.09 0.70 -0.84
CA VAL A 55 14.00 1.07 0.07
C VAL A 55 12.81 0.13 -0.17
N PRO A 56 12.78 -1.05 0.45
CA PRO A 56 11.72 -2.04 0.20
C PRO A 56 10.33 -1.54 0.59
N GLY A 57 10.25 -0.81 1.68
CA GLY A 57 9.04 -0.38 2.35
C GLY A 57 9.16 -0.63 3.86
N ASN A 58 8.24 -0.06 4.63
CA ASN A 58 8.25 -0.18 6.09
C ASN A 58 6.85 0.02 6.66
N GLY A 59 6.55 -0.62 7.78
CA GLY A 59 5.29 -0.47 8.50
C GLY A 59 4.70 -1.79 8.98
N ASN A 60 3.40 -1.77 9.25
CA ASN A 60 2.67 -2.93 9.77
C ASN A 60 2.33 -3.93 8.64
N PRO A 61 2.82 -5.18 8.68
CA PRO A 61 2.50 -6.22 7.70
C PRO A 61 1.01 -6.58 7.61
N SER A 62 0.26 -6.33 8.68
CA SER A 62 -1.19 -6.57 8.76
C SER A 62 -2.01 -5.28 8.64
N SER A 63 -1.39 -4.22 8.13
CA SER A 63 -2.10 -2.96 7.92
C SER A 63 -3.26 -3.12 6.95
N THR A 64 -4.37 -2.49 7.28
CA THR A 64 -5.51 -2.34 6.37
C THR A 64 -5.30 -1.22 5.35
N ILE A 65 -4.25 -0.39 5.53
CA ILE A 65 -3.95 0.75 4.68
C ILE A 65 -2.51 0.65 4.17
N LEU A 66 -2.36 0.70 2.85
CA LEU A 66 -1.06 0.74 2.18
C LEU A 66 -0.88 2.09 1.47
N PHE A 67 0.17 2.83 1.82
CA PHE A 67 0.57 4.03 1.10
C PHE A 67 1.64 3.71 0.06
N ILE A 68 1.42 4.16 -1.18
CA ILE A 68 2.34 3.93 -2.29
C ILE A 68 2.78 5.27 -2.86
N GLY A 69 4.06 5.61 -2.68
CA GLY A 69 4.69 6.76 -3.32
C GLY A 69 5.28 6.43 -4.69
N GLU A 70 6.10 7.34 -5.20
CA GLU A 70 6.74 7.23 -6.52
C GLU A 70 8.08 6.49 -6.43
N ALA A 71 9.03 7.04 -5.73
CA ALA A 71 10.40 6.56 -5.62
C ALA A 71 11.09 7.13 -4.36
N PRO A 72 12.15 6.50 -3.87
CA PRO A 72 12.97 7.06 -2.82
C PRO A 72 13.61 8.39 -3.23
N GLY A 73 13.63 9.36 -2.33
CA GLY A 73 14.44 10.57 -2.44
C GLY A 73 15.83 10.37 -1.84
N ARG A 74 16.57 11.47 -1.67
CA ARG A 74 17.94 11.44 -1.15
C ARG A 74 18.04 10.84 0.26
N TYR A 75 17.20 11.30 1.18
CA TYR A 75 17.24 10.84 2.57
C TYR A 75 16.77 9.41 2.72
N GLU A 76 15.83 8.99 1.89
CA GLU A 76 15.36 7.62 1.83
C GLU A 76 16.45 6.68 1.31
N ASP A 77 17.19 7.09 0.28
CA ASP A 77 18.34 6.36 -0.26
C ASP A 77 19.50 6.27 0.75
N GLU A 78 19.73 7.33 1.54
CA GLU A 78 20.74 7.34 2.59
C GLU A 78 20.39 6.40 3.76
N GLN A 79 19.09 6.26 4.11
CA GLN A 79 18.64 5.55 5.31
C GLN A 79 18.01 4.18 5.02
N GLY A 80 17.68 3.86 3.77
CA GLY A 80 16.98 2.61 3.41
C GLY A 80 15.52 2.55 3.87
N LEU A 81 14.93 3.68 4.26
CA LEU A 81 13.57 3.79 4.78
C LEU A 81 12.70 4.70 3.92
N PRO A 82 11.40 4.36 3.70
CA PRO A 82 10.51 5.18 2.89
C PRO A 82 10.06 6.42 3.67
N PHE A 83 9.90 7.55 2.97
CA PHE A 83 9.31 8.79 3.51
C PHE A 83 9.95 9.27 4.81
N VAL A 84 11.27 9.44 4.83
CA VAL A 84 12.03 10.01 5.98
C VAL A 84 12.48 11.45 5.74
N GLY A 85 12.42 11.94 4.48
CA GLY A 85 12.74 13.31 4.11
C GLY A 85 11.61 14.31 4.42
N ARG A 86 11.68 15.50 3.80
CA ARG A 86 10.68 16.57 4.00
C ARG A 86 9.25 16.14 3.65
N ALA A 87 9.09 15.39 2.56
CA ALA A 87 7.80 14.85 2.13
C ALA A 87 7.25 13.81 3.13
N GLY A 88 8.14 13.01 3.73
CA GLY A 88 7.79 12.05 4.77
C GLY A 88 7.31 12.73 6.05
N ARG A 89 8.00 13.77 6.53
CA ARG A 89 7.54 14.54 7.71
C ARG A 89 6.17 15.17 7.48
N LEU A 90 5.88 15.65 6.27
CA LEU A 90 4.53 16.11 5.95
C LEU A 90 3.53 14.96 5.97
N LEU A 91 3.88 13.79 5.43
CA LEU A 91 3.02 12.61 5.49
C LEU A 91 2.72 12.21 6.94
N ASP A 92 3.73 12.21 7.81
CA ASP A 92 3.56 11.90 9.24
C ASP A 92 2.58 12.89 9.90
N SER A 93 2.74 14.20 9.69
CA SER A 93 1.80 15.21 10.19
C SER A 93 0.37 15.04 9.64
N LEU A 94 0.24 14.63 8.39
CA LEU A 94 -1.08 14.35 7.79
C LEU A 94 -1.73 13.10 8.37
N LEU A 95 -0.97 12.05 8.63
CA LEU A 95 -1.45 10.85 9.33
C LEU A 95 -1.92 11.20 10.74
N GLU A 96 -1.10 11.93 11.51
CA GLU A 96 -1.44 12.39 12.86
C GLU A 96 -2.73 13.23 12.87
N SER A 97 -2.95 14.08 11.85
CA SER A 97 -4.16 14.92 11.75
C SER A 97 -5.46 14.13 11.63
N ILE A 98 -5.38 12.85 11.26
CA ILE A 98 -6.51 11.93 11.16
C ILE A 98 -6.47 10.80 12.19
N ASN A 99 -5.65 10.96 13.25
CA ASN A 99 -5.45 10.00 14.32
C ASN A 99 -4.92 8.64 13.86
N LEU A 100 -4.04 8.62 12.85
CA LEU A 100 -3.28 7.46 12.43
C LEU A 100 -1.81 7.63 12.78
N ASN A 101 -1.19 6.58 13.29
CA ASN A 101 0.25 6.53 13.48
C ASN A 101 0.94 5.85 12.31
N ARG A 102 2.17 6.22 12.02
CA ARG A 102 2.99 5.59 10.99
C ARG A 102 3.15 4.07 11.21
N SER A 103 3.15 3.61 12.45
CA SER A 103 3.24 2.19 12.82
C SER A 103 1.97 1.39 12.52
N GLU A 104 0.85 2.03 12.24
CA GLU A 104 -0.43 1.37 11.94
C GLU A 104 -0.62 1.13 10.45
N VAL A 105 0.17 1.80 9.60
CA VAL A 105 0.11 1.71 8.14
C VAL A 105 1.34 1.02 7.56
N PHE A 106 1.27 0.58 6.31
CA PHE A 106 2.46 0.18 5.56
C PHE A 106 2.74 1.23 4.48
N ILE A 107 4.01 1.60 4.32
CA ILE A 107 4.43 2.64 3.37
C ILE A 107 5.50 2.08 2.45
N THR A 108 5.31 2.25 1.15
CA THR A 108 6.28 1.83 0.13
C THR A 108 6.26 2.81 -1.07
N ASN A 109 7.02 2.50 -2.10
CA ASN A 109 7.05 3.24 -3.36
C ASN A 109 6.92 2.29 -4.54
N MET A 110 6.59 2.82 -5.72
CA MET A 110 6.65 2.10 -7.00
C MET A 110 8.07 1.61 -7.25
N LEU A 111 9.05 2.52 -7.25
CA LEU A 111 10.46 2.17 -7.33
C LEU A 111 11.04 1.94 -5.93
N LYS A 112 11.93 0.95 -5.82
CA LYS A 112 12.64 0.64 -4.58
C LYS A 112 14.04 1.26 -4.54
N CYS A 113 14.44 1.96 -5.59
CA CYS A 113 15.73 2.62 -5.74
C CYS A 113 15.51 4.07 -6.15
N ARG A 114 16.41 4.96 -5.72
CA ARG A 114 16.36 6.38 -6.05
C ARG A 114 16.80 6.63 -7.50
N PRO A 115 15.99 7.30 -8.34
CA PRO A 115 16.43 7.78 -9.64
C PRO A 115 17.46 8.92 -9.51
N PRO A 116 18.46 9.02 -10.41
CA PRO A 116 19.44 10.11 -10.41
C PRO A 116 18.77 11.49 -10.39
N LYS A 117 19.23 12.36 -9.46
CA LYS A 117 18.67 13.72 -9.27
C LYS A 117 17.15 13.76 -9.01
N ASN A 118 16.57 12.65 -8.55
CA ASN A 118 15.12 12.47 -8.34
C ASN A 118 14.30 12.77 -9.62
N ARG A 119 14.80 12.33 -10.79
CA ARG A 119 14.01 12.40 -12.03
C ARG A 119 12.82 11.46 -11.98
N ASP A 120 11.89 11.67 -12.87
CA ASP A 120 10.77 10.75 -13.05
C ASP A 120 11.24 9.31 -13.32
N PRO A 121 10.51 8.30 -12.85
CA PRO A 121 10.69 6.91 -13.21
C PRO A 121 10.61 6.67 -14.72
N LEU A 122 11.51 5.83 -15.24
CA LEU A 122 11.43 5.36 -16.63
C LEU A 122 10.49 4.14 -16.73
N PRO A 123 9.85 3.92 -17.90
CA PRO A 123 8.97 2.77 -18.09
C PRO A 123 9.62 1.42 -17.76
N ASP A 124 10.87 1.22 -18.19
CA ASP A 124 11.63 -0.01 -17.94
C ASP A 124 11.92 -0.21 -16.45
N GLU A 125 12.16 0.89 -15.71
CA GLU A 125 12.39 0.85 -14.27
C GLU A 125 11.10 0.45 -13.54
N LEU A 126 9.94 1.02 -13.94
CA LEU A 126 8.63 0.65 -13.40
C LEU A 126 8.32 -0.81 -13.69
N LYS A 127 8.55 -1.28 -14.93
CA LYS A 127 8.34 -2.68 -15.32
C LYS A 127 9.22 -3.64 -14.53
N ALA A 128 10.50 -3.30 -14.32
CA ALA A 128 11.43 -4.14 -13.57
C ALA A 128 11.13 -4.20 -12.07
N CYS A 129 10.58 -3.10 -11.50
CA CYS A 129 10.35 -2.94 -10.07
C CYS A 129 8.92 -3.32 -9.63
N GLY A 130 7.94 -3.19 -10.51
CA GLY A 130 6.51 -3.44 -10.26
C GLY A 130 6.21 -4.79 -9.59
N PRO A 131 6.81 -5.91 -10.03
CA PRO A 131 6.56 -7.22 -9.42
C PRO A 131 6.85 -7.29 -7.91
N TYR A 132 7.72 -6.44 -7.38
CA TYR A 132 7.91 -6.35 -5.92
C TYR A 132 6.74 -5.68 -5.21
N LEU A 133 6.17 -4.63 -5.83
CA LEU A 133 4.99 -3.96 -5.31
C LEU A 133 3.77 -4.89 -5.34
N ASP A 134 3.56 -5.60 -6.44
CA ASP A 134 2.42 -6.53 -6.60
C ASP A 134 2.45 -7.60 -5.51
N LYS A 135 3.62 -8.20 -5.24
CA LYS A 135 3.79 -9.15 -4.15
C LYS A 135 3.56 -8.53 -2.77
N GLN A 136 3.98 -7.28 -2.55
CA GLN A 136 3.71 -6.59 -1.30
C GLN A 136 2.20 -6.37 -1.10
N ILE A 137 1.48 -5.96 -2.15
CA ILE A 137 0.02 -5.80 -2.12
C ILE A 137 -0.66 -7.13 -1.80
N GLU A 138 -0.25 -8.22 -2.47
CA GLU A 138 -0.79 -9.56 -2.24
C GLU A 138 -0.62 -10.02 -0.77
N ILE A 139 0.59 -9.89 -0.22
CA ILE A 139 0.90 -10.34 1.15
C ILE A 139 0.19 -9.47 2.19
N ILE A 140 0.25 -8.14 2.06
CA ILE A 140 -0.38 -7.21 2.99
C ILE A 140 -1.90 -7.34 2.90
N ASN A 141 -2.42 -7.52 1.69
CA ASN A 141 -3.85 -7.61 1.39
C ASN A 141 -4.64 -6.44 2.02
N PRO A 142 -4.29 -5.19 1.68
CA PRO A 142 -4.89 -4.01 2.28
C PRO A 142 -6.33 -3.80 1.80
N LYS A 143 -7.17 -3.22 2.66
CA LYS A 143 -8.51 -2.77 2.26
C LYS A 143 -8.45 -1.46 1.46
N ILE A 144 -7.49 -0.61 1.79
CA ILE A 144 -7.33 0.70 1.15
C ILE A 144 -5.87 0.84 0.69
N ILE A 145 -5.70 1.19 -0.58
CA ILE A 145 -4.42 1.59 -1.15
C ILE A 145 -4.47 3.09 -1.43
N VAL A 146 -3.68 3.86 -0.72
CA VAL A 146 -3.52 5.30 -0.94
C VAL A 146 -2.36 5.52 -1.90
N THR A 147 -2.66 5.96 -3.12
CA THR A 147 -1.64 6.31 -4.09
C THR A 147 -1.22 7.78 -3.93
N LEU A 148 0.08 8.01 -3.72
CA LEU A 148 0.67 9.33 -3.54
C LEU A 148 1.36 9.79 -4.84
N GLY A 149 0.60 10.53 -5.66
CA GLY A 149 1.07 11.10 -6.92
C GLY A 149 0.71 10.30 -8.17
N ARG A 150 1.12 10.84 -9.33
CA ARG A 150 0.69 10.35 -10.64
C ARG A 150 1.20 8.95 -10.97
N PHE A 151 2.44 8.62 -10.63
CA PHE A 151 3.04 7.33 -11.01
C PHE A 151 2.44 6.16 -10.24
N SER A 152 2.23 6.30 -8.93
CA SER A 152 1.57 5.28 -8.13
C SER A 152 0.10 5.10 -8.51
N PHE A 153 -0.59 6.17 -8.90
CA PHE A 153 -1.97 6.09 -9.39
C PHE A 153 -2.06 5.47 -10.77
N ALA A 154 -1.18 5.87 -11.70
CA ALA A 154 -1.13 5.34 -13.07
C ALA A 154 -0.80 3.84 -13.14
N TRP A 155 -0.23 3.25 -12.09
CA TRP A 155 -0.04 1.79 -11.99
C TRP A 155 -1.37 1.03 -12.05
N PHE A 156 -2.42 1.61 -11.44
CA PHE A 156 -3.76 1.03 -11.40
C PHE A 156 -4.64 1.58 -12.53
N PHE A 157 -4.50 2.86 -12.86
CA PHE A 157 -5.36 3.59 -13.81
C PHE A 157 -4.51 4.48 -14.73
N PRO A 158 -3.84 3.89 -15.74
CA PRO A 158 -2.91 4.63 -16.60
C PRO A 158 -3.58 5.72 -17.45
N GLU A 159 -4.86 5.55 -17.76
CA GLU A 159 -5.62 6.47 -18.64
C GLU A 159 -6.24 7.66 -17.89
N ILE A 160 -6.22 7.64 -16.54
CA ILE A 160 -6.90 8.68 -15.74
C ILE A 160 -5.88 9.64 -15.15
N PRO A 161 -5.94 10.95 -15.46
CA PRO A 161 -5.06 11.93 -14.81
C PRO A 161 -5.34 12.03 -13.31
N ILE A 162 -4.28 12.08 -12.49
CA ILE A 162 -4.41 12.22 -11.03
C ILE A 162 -5.22 13.45 -10.60
N GLY A 163 -5.21 14.53 -11.41
CA GLY A 163 -5.95 15.75 -11.12
C GLY A 163 -7.46 15.56 -11.11
N GLU A 164 -7.98 14.61 -11.88
CA GLU A 164 -9.39 14.26 -11.97
C GLU A 164 -9.82 13.28 -10.89
N ALA A 165 -8.96 12.28 -10.60
CA ALA A 165 -9.28 11.21 -9.67
C ALA A 165 -9.04 11.56 -8.20
N ARG A 166 -8.11 12.49 -7.88
CA ARG A 166 -7.67 12.74 -6.51
C ARG A 166 -8.83 13.00 -5.53
N GLY A 167 -8.72 12.41 -4.35
CA GLY A 167 -9.68 12.58 -3.26
C GLY A 167 -11.04 11.92 -3.51
N ASN A 168 -11.16 11.07 -4.54
CA ASN A 168 -12.32 10.24 -4.79
C ASN A 168 -11.93 8.76 -4.71
N PRO A 169 -12.57 7.95 -3.85
CA PRO A 169 -12.28 6.53 -3.74
C PRO A 169 -12.78 5.79 -4.99
N ILE A 170 -11.99 4.80 -5.44
CA ILE A 170 -12.32 3.91 -6.56
C ILE A 170 -12.28 2.48 -6.02
N ASN A 171 -13.41 1.80 -6.04
CA ASN A 171 -13.52 0.43 -5.55
C ASN A 171 -13.17 -0.56 -6.66
N LEU A 172 -12.25 -1.48 -6.37
CA LEU A 172 -11.89 -2.58 -7.24
C LEU A 172 -12.83 -3.77 -7.02
N GLU A 173 -12.92 -4.67 -8.00
CA GLU A 173 -13.77 -5.87 -7.93
C GLU A 173 -13.41 -6.81 -6.76
N ASN A 174 -12.13 -6.84 -6.38
CA ASN A 174 -11.66 -7.65 -5.24
C ASN A 174 -11.99 -7.06 -3.87
N GLY A 175 -12.69 -5.93 -3.82
CA GLY A 175 -13.07 -5.24 -2.58
C GLY A 175 -12.02 -4.26 -2.04
N THR A 176 -10.87 -4.11 -2.70
CA THR A 176 -9.87 -3.10 -2.35
C THR A 176 -10.31 -1.72 -2.86
N THR A 177 -10.12 -0.69 -2.07
CA THR A 177 -10.37 0.70 -2.47
C THR A 177 -9.06 1.39 -2.81
N ILE A 178 -8.95 1.95 -4.02
CA ILE A 178 -7.85 2.86 -4.38
C ILE A 178 -8.26 4.28 -4.00
N PHE A 179 -7.42 4.97 -3.23
CA PHE A 179 -7.65 6.36 -2.83
C PHE A 179 -6.53 7.26 -3.35
N PRO A 180 -6.73 7.95 -4.49
CA PRO A 180 -5.68 8.75 -5.11
C PRO A 180 -5.52 10.11 -4.42
N MET A 181 -4.26 10.49 -4.16
CA MET A 181 -3.88 11.79 -3.58
C MET A 181 -2.69 12.40 -4.33
N TYR A 182 -2.51 13.71 -4.20
CA TYR A 182 -1.26 14.33 -4.63
C TYR A 182 -0.08 13.87 -3.78
N HIS A 183 1.11 13.80 -4.38
CA HIS A 183 2.32 13.47 -3.64
C HIS A 183 2.64 14.57 -2.61
N PRO A 184 3.03 14.24 -1.36
CA PRO A 184 3.37 15.24 -0.34
C PRO A 184 4.45 16.23 -0.78
N ALA A 185 5.40 15.82 -1.64
CA ALA A 185 6.40 16.72 -2.21
C ALA A 185 5.79 17.83 -3.07
N ALA A 186 4.65 17.61 -3.72
CA ALA A 186 3.93 18.65 -4.47
C ALA A 186 3.23 19.62 -3.49
N ALA A 187 2.67 19.13 -2.40
CA ALA A 187 2.06 19.93 -1.35
C ALA A 187 3.06 20.86 -0.66
N LEU A 188 4.33 20.45 -0.53
CA LEU A 188 5.41 21.29 0.00
C LEU A 188 5.76 22.49 -0.89
N ARG A 189 5.50 22.40 -2.21
CA ARG A 189 5.84 23.46 -3.17
C ARG A 189 4.67 24.37 -3.50
N ASN A 190 3.45 23.96 -3.19
CA ASN A 190 2.25 24.67 -3.59
C ASN A 190 1.17 24.61 -2.50
N GLY A 191 0.84 25.77 -1.92
CA GLY A 191 -0.15 25.87 -0.85
C GLY A 191 -1.56 25.43 -1.23
N LYS A 192 -1.98 25.62 -2.51
CA LYS A 192 -3.28 25.13 -2.98
C LYS A 192 -3.33 23.59 -3.00
N ILE A 193 -2.21 22.95 -3.41
CA ILE A 193 -2.09 21.49 -3.38
C ILE A 193 -2.08 21.01 -1.93
N ARG A 194 -1.39 21.71 -1.03
CA ARG A 194 -1.37 21.38 0.40
C ARG A 194 -2.77 21.36 1.00
N GLY A 195 -3.55 22.41 0.85
CA GLY A 195 -4.93 22.43 1.36
C GLY A 195 -5.81 21.34 0.77
N ARG A 196 -5.63 20.99 -0.52
CA ARG A 196 -6.32 19.87 -1.12
C ARG A 196 -5.91 18.52 -0.52
N THR A 197 -4.61 18.34 -0.25
CA THR A 197 -4.09 17.11 0.36
C THR A 197 -4.63 16.95 1.79
N GLU A 198 -4.67 18.02 2.58
CA GLU A 198 -5.27 18.02 3.92
C GLU A 198 -6.75 17.61 3.87
N GLN A 199 -7.51 18.16 2.91
CA GLN A 199 -8.91 17.76 2.70
C GLN A 199 -9.05 16.28 2.31
N ASP A 200 -8.14 15.76 1.48
CA ASP A 200 -8.16 14.36 1.07
C ASP A 200 -7.88 13.44 2.27
N PHE A 201 -6.99 13.80 3.18
CA PHE A 201 -6.77 13.06 4.43
C PHE A 201 -8.02 13.04 5.32
N LEU A 202 -8.75 14.16 5.44
CA LEU A 202 -10.03 14.20 6.16
C LEU A 202 -11.10 13.30 5.51
N LYS A 203 -11.11 13.19 4.17
CA LYS A 203 -11.98 12.24 3.48
C LYS A 203 -11.56 10.79 3.76
N LEU A 204 -10.25 10.50 3.73
CA LEU A 204 -9.73 9.17 4.10
C LEU A 204 -10.17 8.79 5.51
N GLN A 205 -10.09 9.71 6.47
CA GLN A 205 -10.56 9.48 7.84
C GLN A 205 -12.05 9.07 7.90
N LYS A 206 -12.90 9.72 7.11
CA LYS A 206 -14.32 9.37 7.04
C LYS A 206 -14.52 7.95 6.52
N ILE A 207 -13.78 7.57 5.46
CA ILE A 207 -13.83 6.21 4.89
C ILE A 207 -13.39 5.17 5.92
N LEU A 208 -12.34 5.47 6.70
CA LEU A 208 -11.84 4.57 7.75
C LEU A 208 -12.81 4.41 8.92
N ASN A 209 -13.57 5.44 9.23
CA ASN A 209 -14.53 5.45 10.32
C ASN A 209 -15.92 4.95 9.92
N ASP A 210 -16.18 4.72 8.64
CA ASP A 210 -17.47 4.21 8.17
C ASP A 210 -17.69 2.78 8.69
N PRO A 211 -18.80 2.51 9.40
CA PRO A 211 -19.12 1.19 9.93
C PRO A 211 -19.21 0.11 8.83
N ILE A 212 -19.60 0.48 7.61
CA ILE A 212 -19.71 -0.43 6.47
C ILE A 212 -18.30 -0.94 6.09
N ASN A 213 -17.27 -0.10 6.15
CA ASN A 213 -15.88 -0.51 5.94
C ASN A 213 -15.30 -1.31 7.12
N LYS A 214 -15.92 -1.22 8.30
CA LYS A 214 -15.54 -2.01 9.48
C LYS A 214 -16.18 -3.41 9.51
N ALA A 215 -17.30 -3.62 8.83
CA ALA A 215 -18.15 -4.82 9.03
C ALA A 215 -18.39 -5.69 7.78
N SER A 216 -18.13 -5.25 6.56
CA SER A 216 -18.45 -6.05 5.38
C SER A 216 -17.40 -5.97 4.28
N GLY A 217 -17.07 -7.13 3.70
CA GLY A 217 -16.60 -7.21 2.33
C GLY A 217 -17.68 -6.61 1.42
N TYR A 218 -17.36 -5.53 0.73
CA TYR A 218 -18.26 -4.76 -0.11
C TYR A 218 -18.74 -5.59 -1.31
N SER A 219 -20.04 -5.77 -1.47
CA SER A 219 -20.65 -6.36 -2.65
C SER A 219 -20.99 -5.29 -3.68
N LYS A 220 -20.48 -5.50 -4.83
CA LYS A 220 -20.70 -5.07 -6.23
C LYS A 220 -21.75 -4.00 -6.54
N ASN A 221 -21.31 -3.08 -7.43
CA ASN A 221 -22.08 -2.79 -8.64
C ASN A 221 -21.15 -3.01 -9.86
N PRO A 222 -21.50 -3.87 -10.82
CA PRO A 222 -20.67 -4.22 -11.95
C PRO A 222 -21.16 -3.49 -13.21
N GLU A 223 -20.48 -2.41 -13.61
CA GLU A 223 -20.43 -2.01 -15.00
C GLU A 223 -19.22 -1.09 -15.23
N GLU A 224 -18.38 -1.55 -16.18
CA GLU A 224 -17.29 -0.85 -16.85
C GLU A 224 -16.00 -0.52 -16.05
N THR A 225 -15.10 -1.46 -16.04
CA THR A 225 -13.71 -1.25 -16.52
C THR A 225 -12.94 -2.56 -16.38
N GLN A 226 -12.56 -3.17 -17.50
CA GLN A 226 -11.61 -4.29 -17.49
C GLN A 226 -10.28 -3.79 -16.95
N ILE A 227 -10.03 -4.09 -15.68
CA ILE A 227 -8.74 -3.88 -15.04
C ILE A 227 -7.91 -5.11 -15.35
N ARG A 228 -6.82 -4.93 -16.07
CA ARG A 228 -5.80 -5.99 -16.23
C ARG A 228 -5.25 -6.29 -14.84
N MET A 229 -5.65 -7.43 -14.29
CA MET A 229 -4.86 -8.11 -13.27
C MET A 229 -3.78 -8.93 -13.99
N PHE A 230 -2.56 -8.77 -13.53
CA PHE A 230 -1.36 -9.45 -14.03
C PHE A 230 -1.33 -10.92 -13.61
#